data_b6573ab6203b3d1191a3644433879af9
#
_entry.id   b6573ab6203b3d1191a3644433879af9
#
_cell.length_a   1.000
_cell.length_b   1.000
_cell.length_c   1.000
_cell.angle_alpha   90.00
_cell.angle_beta   90.00
_cell.angle_gamma   90.00
#
_symmetry.space_group_name_H-M   'P 1'
#
loop_
_entity.id
_entity.type
_entity.pdbx_description
1 polymer ?
#
loop_
_entity_poly.entity_id
_entity_poly.type
_entity_poly.pdbx_seq_one_letter_code
_entity_poly.pdbx_strand_id
1 'polypeptide(L)'
;MGTELERLAAEKYLLLTTFRKSGDAVPTPVWAARLGDELVVWSERAAGKVKRIRADNQVELVACDVRGKRTHGQTVRGKARILDDEGTAATREAIAGKYGIVGKVTMFFSRLRGGPRRTVGLAIDITN
;
A
#
# COMPACT_ATOMS: atom_id res chain seq x y z
N MET A 1 5.79 16.28 -11.90
CA MET A 1 6.53 15.07 -11.98
C MET A 1 6.65 14.45 -10.65
N GLY A 2 7.50 14.21 -9.90
CA GLY A 2 7.53 13.50 -8.65
C GLY A 2 6.73 14.11 -7.50
N THR A 3 6.09 15.25 -7.68
CA THR A 3 5.48 16.02 -6.60
C THR A 3 4.38 15.24 -5.86
N GLU A 4 3.47 14.60 -6.58
CA GLU A 4 2.41 13.81 -5.96
C GLU A 4 2.98 12.56 -5.29
N LEU A 5 3.90 11.89 -5.94
CA LEU A 5 4.58 10.74 -5.38
C LEU A 5 5.33 11.10 -4.10
N GLU A 6 6.08 12.20 -4.13
CA GLU A 6 6.82 12.68 -2.96
C GLU A 6 5.87 13.07 -1.82
N ARG A 7 4.80 13.77 -2.15
CA ARG A 7 3.82 14.21 -1.16
C ARG A 7 3.17 13.03 -0.45
N LEU A 8 2.72 12.04 -1.22
CA LEU A 8 2.08 10.85 -0.66
C LEU A 8 3.07 9.98 0.09
N ALA A 9 4.30 9.86 -0.42
CA ALA A 9 5.34 9.04 0.23
C ALA A 9 5.78 9.63 1.58
N ALA A 10 5.57 10.91 1.82
CA ALA A 10 5.91 11.55 3.09
C ALA A 10 4.84 11.35 4.16
N GLU A 11 3.65 10.87 3.79
CA GLU A 11 2.55 10.68 4.73
C GLU A 11 2.70 9.39 5.53
N LYS A 12 2.24 9.42 6.76
CA LYS A 12 2.30 8.26 7.63
C LYS A 12 1.25 7.22 7.26
N TYR A 13 0.07 7.66 6.85
CA TYR A 13 -1.04 6.79 6.45
C TYR A 13 -1.62 7.29 5.15
N LEU A 14 -1.92 6.35 4.25
CA LEU A 14 -2.67 6.63 3.05
C LEU A 14 -3.95 5.83 3.06
N LEU A 15 -5.04 6.43 2.61
CA LEU A 15 -6.29 5.72 2.38
C LEU A 15 -6.22 5.15 0.96
N LEU A 16 -6.08 3.84 0.88
CA LEU A 16 -6.05 3.12 -0.39
C LEU A 16 -7.45 2.62 -0.70
N THR A 17 -8.02 3.12 -1.78
CA THR A 17 -9.34 2.70 -2.24
C THR A 17 -9.18 1.73 -3.40
N THR A 18 -9.77 0.54 -3.25
CA THR A 18 -9.85 -0.48 -4.30
C THR A 18 -11.32 -0.67 -4.65
N PHE A 19 -11.59 -1.35 -5.76
CA PHE A 19 -12.95 -1.42 -6.29
C PHE A 19 -13.41 -2.87 -6.45
N ARG A 20 -14.66 -3.12 -6.04
CA ARG A 20 -15.31 -4.41 -6.26
C ARG A 20 -15.77 -4.53 -7.71
N LYS A 21 -16.10 -5.72 -8.13
CA LYS A 21 -16.67 -5.96 -9.47
C LYS A 21 -17.90 -5.10 -9.74
N SER A 22 -18.67 -4.82 -8.68
CA SER A 22 -19.85 -3.96 -8.77
C SER A 22 -19.51 -2.49 -9.03
N GLY A 23 -18.23 -2.11 -8.84
CA GLY A 23 -17.80 -0.72 -8.90
C GLY A 23 -17.77 -0.05 -7.53
N ASP A 24 -18.23 -0.73 -6.49
CA ASP A 24 -18.23 -0.16 -5.14
C ASP A 24 -16.80 0.05 -4.63
N ALA A 25 -16.57 1.23 -4.06
CA ALA A 25 -15.27 1.60 -3.50
C ALA A 25 -15.09 1.03 -2.10
N VAL A 26 -13.90 0.49 -1.84
CA VAL A 26 -13.55 -0.04 -0.51
C VAL A 26 -12.25 0.63 -0.05
N PRO A 27 -12.35 1.62 0.84
CA PRO A 27 -11.18 2.30 1.36
C PRO A 27 -10.55 1.56 2.53
N THR A 28 -9.22 1.56 2.60
CA THR A 28 -8.46 0.94 3.68
C THR A 28 -7.26 1.81 4.01
N PRO A 29 -7.05 2.18 5.29
CA PRO A 29 -5.83 2.88 5.66
C PRO A 29 -4.64 1.92 5.61
N VAL A 30 -3.54 2.36 5.03
CA VAL A 30 -2.36 1.52 4.84
C VAL A 30 -1.09 2.31 5.14
N TRP A 31 -0.02 1.56 5.41
CA TRP A 31 1.33 2.08 5.38
C TRP A 31 1.86 1.97 3.96
N ALA A 32 2.50 3.02 3.50
CA ALA A 32 3.09 3.05 2.17
C ALA A 32 4.46 3.71 2.22
N ALA A 33 5.34 3.28 1.35
CA ALA A 33 6.67 3.86 1.21
C ALA A 33 6.99 4.03 -0.27
N ARG A 34 8.00 4.83 -0.56
CA ARG A 34 8.47 5.01 -1.92
C ARG A 34 9.52 3.95 -2.25
N LEU A 35 9.40 3.37 -3.43
CA LEU A 35 10.40 2.48 -3.97
C LEU A 35 10.57 2.82 -5.46
N GLY A 36 11.67 3.49 -5.79
CA GLY A 36 11.84 4.02 -7.15
C GLY A 36 10.79 5.06 -7.46
N ASP A 37 10.09 4.87 -8.55
CA ASP A 37 9.05 5.80 -9.02
C ASP A 37 7.65 5.37 -8.62
N GLU A 38 7.53 4.44 -7.69
CA GLU A 38 6.25 3.91 -7.27
C GLU A 38 6.09 3.99 -5.75
N LEU A 39 4.85 3.93 -5.31
CA LEU A 39 4.54 3.65 -3.92
C LEU A 39 4.42 2.14 -3.75
N VAL A 40 4.87 1.64 -2.62
CA VAL A 40 4.70 0.23 -2.29
C VAL A 40 3.95 0.11 -0.98
N VAL A 41 3.08 -0.90 -0.91
CA VAL A 41 2.25 -1.21 0.26
C VAL A 41 2.47 -2.67 0.61
N TRP A 42 2.67 -2.95 1.88
CA TRP A 42 2.82 -4.31 2.37
C TRP A 42 1.49 -4.80 2.92
N SER A 43 1.06 -5.95 2.48
CA SER A 43 -0.28 -6.46 2.78
C SER A 43 -0.27 -7.95 3.04
N GLU A 44 -1.29 -8.44 3.73
CA GLU A 44 -1.54 -9.87 3.77
C GLU A 44 -2.02 -10.34 2.40
N ARG A 45 -1.51 -11.47 1.94
CA ARG A 45 -1.81 -12.00 0.61
C ARG A 45 -3.30 -12.32 0.46
N ALA A 46 -3.95 -12.76 1.53
CA ALA A 46 -5.36 -13.12 1.51
C ALA A 46 -6.30 -11.93 1.75
N ALA A 47 -5.77 -10.72 1.91
CA ALA A 47 -6.61 -9.54 2.17
C ALA A 47 -7.53 -9.24 0.99
N GLY A 48 -8.70 -8.69 1.29
CA GLY A 48 -9.68 -8.34 0.26
C GLY A 48 -9.13 -7.36 -0.77
N LYS A 49 -8.29 -6.41 -0.35
CA LYS A 49 -7.70 -5.45 -1.28
C LYS A 49 -6.84 -6.12 -2.35
N VAL A 50 -6.16 -7.21 -2.02
CA VAL A 50 -5.38 -7.97 -3.00
C VAL A 50 -6.29 -8.63 -4.03
N LYS A 51 -7.38 -9.21 -3.57
CA LYS A 51 -8.37 -9.81 -4.48
C LYS A 51 -8.99 -8.78 -5.41
N ARG A 52 -9.33 -7.61 -4.86
CA ARG A 52 -9.92 -6.54 -5.66
C ARG A 52 -8.95 -6.00 -6.70
N ILE A 53 -7.68 -5.86 -6.35
CA ILE A 53 -6.64 -5.39 -7.28
C ILE A 53 -6.46 -6.39 -8.43
N ARG A 54 -6.56 -7.70 -8.16
CA ARG A 54 -6.50 -8.69 -9.24
C ARG A 54 -7.63 -8.56 -10.23
N ALA A 55 -8.82 -8.20 -9.74
CA ALA A 55 -9.99 -8.05 -10.60
C ALA A 55 -10.00 -6.68 -11.30
N ASP A 56 -9.55 -5.64 -10.62
CA ASP A 56 -9.52 -4.27 -11.12
C ASP A 56 -8.30 -3.58 -10.51
N ASN A 57 -7.32 -3.30 -11.34
CA ASN A 57 -6.04 -2.74 -10.86
C ASN A 57 -6.10 -1.23 -10.58
N GLN A 58 -7.22 -0.58 -10.83
CA GLN A 58 -7.34 0.84 -10.55
C GLN A 58 -7.52 1.09 -9.06
N VAL A 59 -6.82 2.10 -8.57
CA VAL A 59 -6.87 2.47 -7.15
C VAL A 59 -6.90 3.98 -7.03
N GLU A 60 -7.31 4.44 -5.85
CA GLU A 60 -7.19 5.85 -5.47
C GLU A 60 -6.45 5.94 -4.15
N LEU A 61 -5.73 7.05 -3.98
CA LEU A 61 -4.94 7.30 -2.79
C LEU A 61 -5.17 8.73 -2.31
N VAL A 62 -5.33 8.87 -1.01
CA VAL A 62 -5.40 10.18 -0.36
C VAL A 62 -4.77 10.05 1.02
N ALA A 63 -4.09 11.09 1.47
CA ALA A 63 -3.51 11.10 2.81
C ALA A 63 -4.62 11.05 3.86
N CYS A 64 -4.40 10.31 4.94
CA CYS A 64 -5.42 10.14 5.97
C CYS A 64 -4.79 9.94 7.35
N ASP A 65 -5.68 9.88 8.37
CA ASP A 65 -5.29 9.53 9.73
C ASP A 65 -5.21 8.00 9.88
N VAL A 66 -4.84 7.56 11.07
CA VAL A 66 -4.65 6.12 11.34
C VAL A 66 -5.93 5.31 11.12
N ARG A 67 -7.10 5.92 11.27
CA ARG A 67 -8.38 5.24 11.10
C ARG A 67 -8.94 5.35 9.69
N GLY A 68 -8.32 6.17 8.84
CA GLY A 68 -8.83 6.40 7.49
C GLY A 68 -10.09 7.25 7.44
N LYS A 69 -10.42 7.96 8.53
CA LYS A 69 -11.65 8.76 8.59
C LYS A 69 -11.44 10.20 8.18
N ARG A 70 -10.29 10.77 8.51
CA ARG A 70 -9.97 12.15 8.13
C ARG A 70 -8.95 12.13 7.01
N THR A 71 -9.32 12.71 5.89
CA THR A 71 -8.43 12.80 4.74
C THR A 71 -7.98 14.24 4.54
N HIS A 72 -6.81 14.41 3.94
CA HIS A 72 -6.32 15.73 3.59
C HIS A 72 -5.55 15.68 2.29
N GLY A 73 -5.53 16.81 1.59
CA GLY A 73 -4.92 16.89 0.28
C GLY A 73 -5.79 16.27 -0.80
N GLN A 74 -5.26 16.20 -2.00
CA GLN A 74 -5.99 15.72 -3.15
C GLN A 74 -5.94 14.20 -3.25
N THR A 75 -7.04 13.61 -3.72
CA THR A 75 -7.08 12.20 -4.09
C THR A 75 -6.37 12.01 -5.42
N VAL A 76 -5.51 11.00 -5.47
CA VAL A 76 -4.71 10.68 -6.66
C VAL A 76 -5.09 9.30 -7.16
N ARG A 77 -5.20 9.15 -8.47
CA ARG A 77 -5.46 7.86 -9.09
C ARG A 77 -4.16 7.13 -9.40
N GLY A 78 -4.23 5.82 -9.39
CA GLY A 78 -3.09 4.99 -9.73
C GLY A 78 -3.50 3.62 -10.20
N LYS A 79 -2.51 2.86 -10.60
CA LYS A 79 -2.67 1.45 -10.96
C LYS A 79 -1.78 0.60 -10.09
N ALA A 80 -2.36 -0.42 -9.49
CA ALA A 80 -1.66 -1.31 -8.58
C ALA A 80 -1.34 -2.64 -9.25
N ARG A 81 -0.22 -3.23 -8.86
CA ARG A 81 0.11 -4.59 -9.27
C ARG A 81 0.64 -5.37 -8.07
N ILE A 82 0.45 -6.66 -8.11
CA ILE A 82 0.90 -7.56 -7.05
C ILE A 82 2.33 -7.99 -7.39
N LEU A 83 3.23 -7.79 -6.44
CA LEU A 83 4.64 -8.08 -6.66
C LEU A 83 4.97 -9.55 -6.41
N ASP A 84 6.03 -10.01 -7.03
CA ASP A 84 6.60 -11.33 -6.79
C ASP A 84 7.36 -11.36 -5.45
N ASP A 85 8.03 -12.46 -5.17
CA ASP A 85 8.75 -12.63 -3.90
C ASP A 85 9.87 -11.61 -3.73
N GLU A 86 10.60 -11.32 -4.80
CA GLU A 86 11.68 -10.33 -4.78
C GLU A 86 11.13 -8.92 -4.53
N GLY A 87 10.07 -8.55 -5.24
CA GLY A 87 9.42 -7.26 -5.06
C GLY A 87 8.79 -7.13 -3.68
N THR A 88 8.24 -8.21 -3.15
CA THR A 88 7.70 -8.25 -1.80
C THR A 88 8.79 -8.03 -0.75
N ALA A 89 9.96 -8.63 -0.94
CA ALA A 89 11.09 -8.42 -0.04
C ALA A 89 11.55 -6.96 -0.07
N ALA A 90 11.64 -6.37 -1.25
CA ALA A 90 12.01 -4.96 -1.40
C ALA A 90 10.98 -4.03 -0.74
N THR A 91 9.69 -4.36 -0.87
CA THR A 91 8.61 -3.62 -0.22
C THR A 91 8.77 -3.66 1.29
N ARG A 92 9.04 -4.84 1.84
CA ARG A 92 9.23 -5.03 3.27
C ARG A 92 10.36 -4.15 3.80
N GLU A 93 11.47 -4.09 3.07
CA GLU A 93 12.60 -3.25 3.46
C GLU A 93 12.28 -1.76 3.37
N ALA A 94 11.57 -1.34 2.33
CA ALA A 94 11.17 0.06 2.18
C ALA A 94 10.25 0.51 3.32
N ILE A 95 9.28 -0.32 3.67
CA ILE A 95 8.37 -0.04 4.79
C ILE A 95 9.15 -0.01 6.12
N ALA A 96 10.02 -0.98 6.33
CA ALA A 96 10.85 -1.01 7.55
C ALA A 96 11.73 0.23 7.66
N GLY A 97 12.30 0.68 6.56
CA GLY A 97 13.13 1.88 6.54
C GLY A 97 12.35 3.15 6.88
N LYS A 98 11.13 3.26 6.37
CA LYS A 98 10.29 4.44 6.62
C LYS A 98 9.71 4.47 8.04
N TYR A 99 9.21 3.33 8.51
CA TYR A 99 8.47 3.26 9.78
C TYR A 99 9.34 2.83 10.96
N GLY A 100 10.61 2.50 10.72
CA GLY A 100 11.59 2.23 11.76
C GLY A 100 11.26 0.98 12.57
N ILE A 101 11.54 1.05 13.88
CA ILE A 101 11.39 -0.11 14.78
C ILE A 101 9.96 -0.62 14.78
N VAL A 102 8.96 0.26 14.78
CA VAL A 102 7.55 -0.15 14.79
C VAL A 102 7.24 -1.00 13.56
N GLY A 103 7.71 -0.59 12.39
CA GLY A 103 7.52 -1.35 11.16
C GLY A 103 8.18 -2.71 11.21
N LYS A 104 9.42 -2.76 11.69
CA LYS A 104 10.17 -4.01 11.81
C LYS A 104 9.52 -4.99 12.77
N VAL A 105 9.06 -4.52 13.92
CA VAL A 105 8.38 -5.37 14.91
C VAL A 105 7.08 -5.93 14.34
N THR A 106 6.29 -5.10 13.68
CA THR A 106 5.03 -5.54 13.06
C THR A 106 5.28 -6.63 12.03
N MET A 107 6.27 -6.45 11.16
CA MET A 107 6.59 -7.43 10.14
C MET A 107 7.14 -8.73 10.73
N PHE A 108 7.95 -8.63 11.77
CA PHE A 108 8.49 -9.81 12.46
C PHE A 108 7.37 -10.67 13.02
N PHE A 109 6.42 -10.07 13.73
CA PHE A 109 5.29 -10.82 14.28
C PHE A 109 4.41 -11.42 13.20
N SER A 110 4.21 -10.71 12.11
CA SER A 110 3.45 -11.23 10.97
C SER A 110 4.12 -12.47 10.36
N ARG A 111 5.44 -12.45 10.23
CA ARG A 111 6.20 -13.62 9.73
C ARG A 111 6.07 -14.82 10.66
N LEU A 112 6.11 -14.59 11.95
CA LEU A 112 5.97 -15.69 12.93
C LEU A 112 4.61 -16.35 12.84
N ARG A 113 3.56 -15.57 12.56
CA ARG A 113 2.21 -16.11 12.51
C ARG A 113 1.91 -16.94 11.27
N GLY A 114 2.40 -16.53 10.11
CA GLY A 114 2.01 -17.17 8.85
C GLY A 114 3.15 -17.49 7.90
N GLY A 115 4.38 -17.23 8.29
CA GLY A 115 5.55 -17.44 7.46
C GLY A 115 5.70 -16.37 6.38
N PRO A 116 6.76 -16.45 5.54
CA PRO A 116 7.08 -15.41 4.56
C PRO A 116 6.08 -15.31 3.41
N ARG A 117 5.30 -16.35 3.16
CA ARG A 117 4.32 -16.35 2.06
C ARG A 117 2.98 -15.74 2.44
N ARG A 118 2.80 -15.42 3.70
CA ARG A 118 1.56 -14.81 4.17
C ARG A 118 1.36 -13.40 3.62
N THR A 119 2.44 -12.69 3.34
CA THR A 119 2.41 -11.30 2.94
C THR A 119 2.85 -11.11 1.50
N VAL A 120 2.45 -9.99 0.92
CA VAL A 120 2.77 -9.64 -0.45
C VAL A 120 2.92 -8.13 -0.55
N GLY A 121 3.82 -7.69 -1.44
CA GLY A 121 3.97 -6.28 -1.77
C GLY A 121 3.04 -5.89 -2.89
N LEU A 122 2.51 -4.68 -2.81
CA LEU A 122 1.72 -4.06 -3.87
C LEU A 122 2.48 -2.83 -4.34
N ALA A 123 2.68 -2.71 -5.63
CA ALA A 123 3.29 -1.51 -6.20
C ALA A 123 2.21 -0.68 -6.87
N ILE A 124 2.23 0.62 -6.64
CA ILE A 124 1.24 1.54 -7.17
C ILE A 124 1.94 2.59 -8.01
N ASP A 125 1.60 2.61 -9.30
CA ASP A 125 2.05 3.62 -10.23
C ASP A 125 1.02 4.74 -10.24
N ILE A 126 1.45 5.94 -9.87
CA ILE A 126 0.56 7.08 -9.77
C ILE A 126 0.38 7.71 -11.14
N THR A 127 -0.86 7.77 -11.59
CA THR A 127 -1.23 8.42 -12.83
C THR A 127 -1.83 9.78 -12.52
N ASN A 128 -1.21 10.81 -13.04
CA ASN A 128 -1.73 12.17 -12.90
C ASN A 128 -2.52 12.58 -14.13
#